data_a340663838e3e808f3f857b58363d42d
#
_entry.id   a340663838e3e808f3f857b58363d42d
#
_cell.length_a   1.000
_cell.length_b   1.000
_cell.length_c   1.000
_cell.angle_alpha   90.00
_cell.angle_beta   90.00
_cell.angle_gamma   90.00
#
_symmetry.space_group_name_H-M   'P 1'
#
loop_
_entity.id
_entity.type
_entity.pdbx_description
1 polymer ?
#
loop_
_entity_poly.entity_id
_entity_poly.type
_entity_poly.pdbx_seq_one_letter_code
_entity_poly.pdbx_strand_id
1 'polypeptide(L)'
;MYQKFFGLRESPFNVNPDPRYLFLTKQIQEALAGLTYGIQNRKGFILLTGEVGTGKTTLLNRLLDWLHGQRVATAFIFNSQLDVSQLFDFIMADFEIPSDTREKSQVLLRLNQWLLERYRAGETSVLIVDEAQNLSLQVLEEIRLLTNLETSTEKLLQIVLTGQPELEEKLKLPQLRQLRQRITLRCRTAPLTLEETFGYIAERLRIAGANSEPIFSKEAIQTVHMYSRGIPRVVNLLCEHSLINAYVDHLRPVPAHLVEEVAREFQLDEIEPTASAGSLPRATQVADAQALLQNLDELLGRLRQSNVVLSPSRERKP
;
A
#
# COMPACT_ATOMS: atom_id res chain seq x y z
N MET A 1 4.25 -13.49 23.51
CA MET A 1 4.65 -13.36 24.93
C MET A 1 4.08 -12.08 25.53
N TYR A 2 4.41 -10.90 25.04
CA TYR A 2 3.92 -9.62 25.54
C TYR A 2 2.40 -9.46 25.44
N GLN A 3 1.75 -10.08 24.46
CA GLN A 3 0.29 -10.00 24.29
C GLN A 3 -0.47 -10.41 25.55
N LYS A 4 -0.08 -11.54 26.19
CA LYS A 4 -0.70 -12.00 27.45
C LYS A 4 -0.49 -11.01 28.59
N PHE A 5 0.71 -10.40 28.65
CA PHE A 5 1.05 -9.42 29.68
C PHE A 5 0.18 -8.16 29.58
N PHE A 6 -0.08 -7.68 28.37
CA PHE A 6 -0.92 -6.51 28.12
C PHE A 6 -2.42 -6.85 27.92
N GLY A 7 -2.80 -8.14 27.99
CA GLY A 7 -4.20 -8.55 27.81
C GLY A 7 -4.68 -8.47 26.34
N LEU A 8 -3.75 -8.61 25.39
CA LEU A 8 -4.04 -8.56 23.96
C LEU A 8 -4.29 -9.96 23.39
N ARG A 9 -5.17 -10.05 22.38
CA ARG A 9 -5.48 -11.30 21.65
C ARG A 9 -4.53 -11.53 20.48
N GLU A 10 -4.06 -10.46 19.84
CA GLU A 10 -3.16 -10.48 18.70
C GLU A 10 -2.17 -9.31 18.77
N SER A 11 -1.14 -9.29 17.89
CA SER A 11 -0.17 -8.19 17.82
C SER A 11 -0.82 -6.97 17.18
N PRO A 12 -0.95 -5.85 17.89
CA PRO A 12 -1.65 -4.67 17.39
C PRO A 12 -0.87 -3.91 16.32
N PHE A 13 0.46 -3.98 16.34
CA PHE A 13 1.35 -3.18 15.49
C PHE A 13 2.09 -4.00 14.44
N ASN A 14 1.46 -5.08 13.97
CA ASN A 14 2.00 -5.90 12.89
C ASN A 14 2.24 -5.04 11.63
N VAL A 15 3.35 -5.31 10.92
CA VAL A 15 3.76 -4.59 9.71
C VAL A 15 2.91 -4.96 8.49
N ASN A 16 2.27 -6.14 8.49
CA ASN A 16 1.44 -6.58 7.37
C ASN A 16 0.25 -5.63 7.15
N PRO A 17 -0.06 -5.27 5.90
CA PRO A 17 -1.17 -4.37 5.57
C PRO A 17 -2.51 -5.10 5.71
N ASP A 18 -3.02 -5.21 6.95
CA ASP A 18 -4.33 -5.78 7.27
C ASP A 18 -5.41 -4.69 7.18
N PRO A 19 -6.41 -4.81 6.28
CA PRO A 19 -7.46 -3.81 6.08
C PRO A 19 -8.34 -3.59 7.31
N ARG A 20 -8.39 -4.53 8.28
CA ARG A 20 -9.10 -4.35 9.57
C ARG A 20 -8.51 -3.21 10.40
N TYR A 21 -7.21 -2.97 10.24
CA TYR A 21 -6.45 -1.95 10.95
C TYR A 21 -6.35 -0.62 10.19
N LEU A 22 -7.11 -0.43 9.10
CA LEU A 22 -7.14 0.84 8.39
C LEU A 22 -7.80 1.90 9.28
N PHE A 23 -6.98 2.84 9.75
CA PHE A 23 -7.48 3.97 10.54
C PHE A 23 -8.05 5.06 9.61
N LEU A 24 -9.33 5.34 9.80
CA LEU A 24 -10.10 6.23 8.91
C LEU A 24 -9.92 7.70 9.33
N THR A 25 -8.78 8.31 9.02
CA THR A 25 -8.65 9.77 9.08
C THR A 25 -9.54 10.41 8.03
N LYS A 26 -9.83 11.70 8.16
CA LYS A 26 -10.61 12.45 7.15
C LYS A 26 -10.01 12.29 5.75
N GLN A 27 -8.70 12.37 5.64
CA GLN A 27 -8.00 12.23 4.38
C GLN A 27 -8.07 10.83 3.78
N ILE A 28 -7.97 9.77 4.60
CA ILE A 28 -8.15 8.39 4.16
C ILE A 28 -9.60 8.16 3.70
N GLN A 29 -10.60 8.72 4.41
CA GLN A 29 -12.00 8.66 3.99
C GLN A 29 -12.23 9.35 2.64
N GLU A 30 -11.67 10.55 2.45
CA GLU A 30 -11.73 11.28 1.19
C GLU A 30 -11.05 10.51 0.04
N ALA A 31 -9.87 9.92 0.31
CA ALA A 31 -9.16 9.10 -0.67
C ALA A 31 -9.96 7.85 -1.07
N LEU A 32 -10.51 7.11 -0.08
CA LEU A 32 -11.34 5.94 -0.34
C LEU A 32 -12.62 6.31 -1.11
N ALA A 33 -13.30 7.39 -0.71
CA ALA A 33 -14.47 7.90 -1.41
C ALA A 33 -14.14 8.32 -2.85
N GLY A 34 -13.00 8.98 -3.07
CA GLY A 34 -12.54 9.36 -4.42
C GLY A 34 -12.25 8.15 -5.30
N LEU A 35 -11.58 7.12 -4.76
CA LEU A 35 -11.30 5.87 -5.47
C LEU A 35 -12.58 5.12 -5.84
N THR A 36 -13.49 4.91 -4.88
CA THR A 36 -14.76 4.23 -5.10
C THR A 36 -15.66 4.99 -6.08
N TYR A 37 -15.79 6.30 -5.91
CA TYR A 37 -16.53 7.16 -6.83
C TYR A 37 -15.97 7.10 -8.25
N GLY A 38 -14.64 7.18 -8.39
CA GLY A 38 -13.97 7.15 -9.69
C GLY A 38 -14.19 5.83 -10.43
N ILE A 39 -14.15 4.71 -9.72
CA ILE A 39 -14.38 3.39 -10.29
C ILE A 39 -15.86 3.19 -10.65
N GLN A 40 -16.79 3.48 -9.74
CA GLN A 40 -18.23 3.32 -9.97
C GLN A 40 -18.74 4.19 -11.13
N ASN A 41 -18.24 5.42 -11.23
CA ASN A 41 -18.66 6.37 -12.26
C ASN A 41 -17.76 6.35 -13.50
N ARG A 42 -16.94 5.31 -13.68
CA ARG A 42 -16.10 5.06 -14.86
C ARG A 42 -15.29 6.27 -15.29
N LYS A 43 -14.66 6.97 -14.31
CA LYS A 43 -13.88 8.17 -14.56
C LYS A 43 -12.56 7.95 -15.28
N GLY A 44 -12.17 6.71 -15.50
CA GLY A 44 -11.03 6.27 -16.28
C GLY A 44 -9.73 6.25 -15.49
N PHE A 45 -9.13 7.37 -15.17
CA PHE A 45 -7.78 7.42 -14.63
C PHE A 45 -7.70 8.13 -13.27
N ILE A 46 -7.25 7.40 -12.26
CA ILE A 46 -7.18 7.87 -10.87
C ILE A 46 -5.73 7.76 -10.40
N LEU A 47 -5.24 8.78 -9.70
CA LEU A 47 -3.93 8.82 -9.08
C LEU A 47 -4.06 8.82 -7.56
N LEU A 48 -3.37 7.90 -6.88
CA LEU A 48 -3.23 7.86 -5.43
C LEU A 48 -1.75 8.06 -5.07
N THR A 49 -1.43 9.12 -4.34
CA THR A 49 -0.05 9.41 -3.92
C THR A 49 0.07 9.58 -2.41
N GLY A 50 1.27 9.40 -1.90
CA GLY A 50 1.60 9.63 -0.48
C GLY A 50 2.97 9.07 -0.13
N GLU A 51 3.51 9.56 0.98
CA GLU A 51 4.82 9.13 1.50
C GLU A 51 4.87 7.62 1.78
N VAL A 52 6.08 7.07 1.83
CA VAL A 52 6.31 5.67 2.22
C VAL A 52 5.74 5.44 3.61
N GLY A 53 4.98 4.34 3.78
CA GLY A 53 4.45 3.95 5.09
C GLY A 53 3.20 4.71 5.55
N THR A 54 2.60 5.59 4.73
CA THR A 54 1.35 6.32 5.05
C THR A 54 0.07 5.50 4.87
N GLY A 55 0.18 4.20 4.53
CA GLY A 55 -0.97 3.29 4.46
C GLY A 55 -1.59 3.15 3.08
N LYS A 56 -0.94 3.56 1.98
CA LYS A 56 -1.44 3.37 0.60
C LYS A 56 -1.86 1.93 0.31
N THR A 57 -0.97 0.97 0.58
CA THR A 57 -1.24 -0.46 0.35
C THR A 57 -2.41 -0.98 1.21
N THR A 58 -2.52 -0.53 2.47
CA THR A 58 -3.65 -0.88 3.33
C THR A 58 -4.97 -0.31 2.78
N LEU A 59 -4.94 0.92 2.27
CA LEU A 59 -6.08 1.56 1.60
C LEU A 59 -6.48 0.79 0.33
N LEU A 60 -5.49 0.36 -0.47
CA LEU A 60 -5.75 -0.46 -1.66
C LEU A 60 -6.34 -1.82 -1.31
N ASN A 61 -5.84 -2.49 -0.27
CA ASN A 61 -6.42 -3.75 0.20
C ASN A 61 -7.89 -3.55 0.63
N ARG A 62 -8.19 -2.44 1.34
CA ARG A 62 -9.57 -2.09 1.70
C ARG A 62 -10.44 -1.82 0.48
N LEU A 63 -9.89 -1.16 -0.55
CA LEU A 63 -10.57 -0.96 -1.83
C LEU A 63 -10.83 -2.30 -2.52
N LEU A 64 -9.85 -3.19 -2.58
CA LEU A 64 -10.01 -4.53 -3.18
C LEU A 64 -11.07 -5.35 -2.46
N ASP A 65 -11.09 -5.36 -1.11
CA ASP A 65 -12.17 -6.02 -0.34
C ASP A 65 -13.55 -5.49 -0.73
N TRP A 66 -13.67 -4.18 -0.91
CA TRP A 66 -14.93 -3.57 -1.35
C TRP A 66 -15.27 -3.95 -2.79
N LEU A 67 -14.29 -3.99 -3.71
CA LEU A 67 -14.47 -4.37 -5.11
C LEU A 67 -14.91 -5.83 -5.26
N HIS A 68 -14.37 -6.75 -4.45
CA HIS A 68 -14.78 -8.16 -4.45
C HIS A 68 -16.28 -8.37 -4.15
N GLY A 69 -16.90 -7.45 -3.44
CA GLY A 69 -18.36 -7.45 -3.20
C GLY A 69 -19.19 -6.87 -4.34
N GLN A 70 -18.57 -6.38 -5.41
CA GLN A 70 -19.20 -5.72 -6.55
C GLN A 70 -19.02 -6.54 -7.83
N ARG A 71 -19.72 -6.13 -8.90
CA ARG A 71 -19.50 -6.68 -10.26
C ARG A 71 -18.28 -5.99 -10.91
N VAL A 72 -17.10 -6.26 -10.38
CA VAL A 72 -15.85 -5.62 -10.83
C VAL A 72 -14.79 -6.70 -11.07
N ALA A 73 -14.23 -6.71 -12.26
CA ALA A 73 -13.03 -7.47 -12.57
C ALA A 73 -11.80 -6.63 -12.25
N THR A 74 -10.86 -7.17 -11.48
CA THR A 74 -9.66 -6.45 -11.02
C THR A 74 -8.39 -7.11 -11.51
N ALA A 75 -7.43 -6.30 -12.00
CA ALA A 75 -6.05 -6.69 -12.19
C ALA A 75 -5.17 -5.83 -11.29
N PHE A 76 -4.22 -6.46 -10.58
CA PHE A 76 -3.35 -5.80 -9.62
C PHE A 76 -1.87 -6.05 -9.93
N ILE A 77 -1.15 -5.01 -10.34
CA ILE A 77 0.28 -5.04 -10.60
C ILE A 77 1.02 -4.45 -9.39
N PHE A 78 1.71 -5.32 -8.66
CA PHE A 78 2.51 -4.96 -7.47
C PHE A 78 4.02 -4.85 -7.75
N ASN A 79 4.49 -5.38 -8.89
CA ASN A 79 5.88 -5.26 -9.33
C ASN A 79 5.99 -4.17 -10.39
N SER A 80 6.60 -3.06 -10.03
CA SER A 80 6.74 -1.89 -10.89
C SER A 80 8.05 -1.80 -11.69
N GLN A 81 8.92 -2.81 -11.59
CA GLN A 81 10.12 -2.94 -12.45
C GLN A 81 9.81 -3.83 -13.66
N LEU A 82 8.89 -3.38 -14.50
CA LEU A 82 8.41 -4.12 -15.66
C LEU A 82 8.85 -3.45 -16.95
N ASP A 83 9.10 -4.26 -17.96
CA ASP A 83 9.08 -3.82 -19.35
C ASP A 83 7.64 -3.85 -19.93
N VAL A 84 7.50 -3.35 -21.16
CA VAL A 84 6.18 -3.27 -21.82
C VAL A 84 5.55 -4.65 -22.06
N SER A 85 6.35 -5.66 -22.39
CA SER A 85 5.82 -7.01 -22.63
C SER A 85 5.29 -7.61 -21.34
N GLN A 86 6.07 -7.49 -20.27
CA GLN A 86 5.70 -7.95 -18.93
C GLN A 86 4.44 -7.25 -18.39
N LEU A 87 4.29 -5.94 -18.67
CA LEU A 87 3.05 -5.22 -18.30
C LEU A 87 1.81 -5.92 -18.89
N PHE A 88 1.84 -6.22 -20.18
CA PHE A 88 0.71 -6.88 -20.84
C PHE A 88 0.54 -8.33 -20.39
N ASP A 89 1.63 -9.07 -20.18
CA ASP A 89 1.58 -10.43 -19.66
C ASP A 89 0.89 -10.48 -18.29
N PHE A 90 1.22 -9.54 -17.37
CA PHE A 90 0.56 -9.43 -16.08
C PHE A 90 -0.91 -9.02 -16.18
N ILE A 91 -1.25 -8.04 -17.04
CA ILE A 91 -2.65 -7.62 -17.24
C ILE A 91 -3.49 -8.79 -17.75
N MET A 92 -2.99 -9.52 -18.74
CA MET A 92 -3.70 -10.66 -19.33
C MET A 92 -3.86 -11.80 -18.31
N ALA A 93 -2.80 -12.10 -17.54
CA ALA A 93 -2.82 -13.16 -16.54
C ALA A 93 -3.80 -12.85 -15.41
N ASP A 94 -3.79 -11.62 -14.89
CA ASP A 94 -4.58 -11.25 -13.72
C ASP A 94 -6.07 -11.05 -14.04
N PHE A 95 -6.39 -10.65 -15.28
CA PHE A 95 -7.76 -10.69 -15.79
C PHE A 95 -8.20 -12.08 -16.30
N GLU A 96 -7.35 -13.10 -16.16
CA GLU A 96 -7.60 -14.47 -16.62
C GLU A 96 -7.93 -14.54 -18.13
N ILE A 97 -7.30 -13.69 -18.95
CA ILE A 97 -7.50 -13.65 -20.40
C ILE A 97 -6.50 -14.60 -21.07
N PRO A 98 -6.95 -15.69 -21.71
CA PRO A 98 -6.05 -16.61 -22.42
C PRO A 98 -5.30 -15.89 -23.54
N SER A 99 -3.97 -16.02 -23.55
CA SER A 99 -3.13 -15.46 -24.62
C SER A 99 -2.12 -16.49 -25.12
N ASP A 100 -2.23 -16.86 -26.38
CA ASP A 100 -1.32 -17.80 -27.07
C ASP A 100 -0.26 -17.04 -27.88
N THR A 101 -0.29 -15.70 -27.84
CA THR A 101 0.57 -14.84 -28.61
C THR A 101 1.18 -13.74 -27.76
N ARG A 102 2.40 -13.36 -28.10
CA ARG A 102 3.10 -12.19 -27.54
C ARG A 102 3.07 -10.98 -28.48
N GLU A 103 2.38 -11.09 -29.60
CA GLU A 103 2.25 -9.97 -30.53
C GLU A 103 1.33 -8.92 -29.90
N LYS A 104 1.88 -7.72 -29.63
CA LYS A 104 1.20 -6.63 -28.92
C LYS A 104 -0.14 -6.27 -29.54
N SER A 105 -0.23 -6.23 -30.86
CA SER A 105 -1.47 -5.92 -31.59
C SER A 105 -2.58 -6.89 -31.25
N GLN A 106 -2.28 -8.19 -31.24
CA GLN A 106 -3.23 -9.24 -30.91
C GLN A 106 -3.62 -9.25 -29.42
N VAL A 107 -2.64 -9.00 -28.54
CA VAL A 107 -2.90 -8.85 -27.10
C VAL A 107 -3.87 -7.70 -26.84
N LEU A 108 -3.66 -6.53 -27.46
CA LEU A 108 -4.56 -5.38 -27.33
C LEU A 108 -5.95 -5.65 -27.88
N LEU A 109 -6.07 -6.35 -29.02
CA LEU A 109 -7.36 -6.73 -29.59
C LEU A 109 -8.13 -7.67 -28.65
N ARG A 110 -7.48 -8.69 -28.09
CA ARG A 110 -8.09 -9.61 -27.12
C ARG A 110 -8.52 -8.89 -25.85
N LEU A 111 -7.65 -8.02 -25.30
CA LEU A 111 -7.98 -7.21 -24.14
C LEU A 111 -9.19 -6.30 -24.40
N ASN A 112 -9.22 -5.61 -25.53
CA ASN A 112 -10.34 -4.75 -25.91
C ASN A 112 -11.65 -5.54 -26.04
N GLN A 113 -11.61 -6.71 -26.70
CA GLN A 113 -12.77 -7.57 -26.85
C GLN A 113 -13.29 -8.03 -25.48
N TRP A 114 -12.40 -8.50 -24.60
CA TRP A 114 -12.75 -8.94 -23.26
C TRP A 114 -13.36 -7.80 -22.44
N LEU A 115 -12.78 -6.60 -22.49
CA LEU A 115 -13.32 -5.42 -21.81
C LEU A 115 -14.72 -5.05 -22.30
N LEU A 116 -14.98 -5.15 -23.61
CA LEU A 116 -16.30 -4.91 -24.20
C LEU A 116 -17.32 -5.96 -23.74
N GLU A 117 -16.93 -7.22 -23.61
CA GLU A 117 -17.80 -8.29 -23.10
C GLU A 117 -18.17 -8.03 -21.63
N ARG A 118 -17.20 -7.68 -20.78
CA ARG A 118 -17.45 -7.29 -19.37
C ARG A 118 -18.38 -6.08 -19.28
N TYR A 119 -18.11 -5.06 -20.08
CA TYR A 119 -18.94 -3.86 -20.14
C TYR A 119 -20.40 -4.18 -20.51
N ARG A 120 -20.62 -5.03 -21.53
CA ARG A 120 -21.96 -5.47 -21.94
C ARG A 120 -22.66 -6.30 -20.85
N ALA A 121 -21.92 -7.02 -20.04
CA ALA A 121 -22.42 -7.74 -18.88
C ALA A 121 -22.72 -6.82 -17.66
N GLY A 122 -22.51 -5.51 -17.80
CA GLY A 122 -22.68 -4.54 -16.72
C GLY A 122 -21.58 -4.58 -15.66
N GLU A 123 -20.42 -5.18 -15.99
CA GLU A 123 -19.25 -5.25 -15.12
C GLU A 123 -18.30 -4.09 -15.38
N THR A 124 -17.56 -3.69 -14.36
CA THR A 124 -16.49 -2.69 -14.44
C THR A 124 -15.13 -3.39 -14.38
N SER A 125 -14.18 -3.00 -15.22
CA SER A 125 -12.81 -3.53 -15.18
C SER A 125 -11.88 -2.49 -14.59
N VAL A 126 -11.03 -2.89 -13.63
CA VAL A 126 -10.10 -2.02 -12.92
C VAL A 126 -8.69 -2.60 -12.97
N LEU A 127 -7.75 -1.79 -13.43
CA LEU A 127 -6.31 -2.06 -13.35
C LEU A 127 -5.71 -1.20 -12.25
N ILE A 128 -5.13 -1.82 -11.24
CA ILE A 128 -4.41 -1.15 -10.15
C ILE A 128 -2.92 -1.40 -10.35
N VAL A 129 -2.13 -0.34 -10.36
CA VAL A 129 -0.67 -0.42 -10.49
C VAL A 129 -0.05 0.27 -9.28
N ASP A 130 0.59 -0.51 -8.41
CA ASP A 130 1.26 -0.01 -7.20
C ASP A 130 2.72 0.35 -7.49
N GLU A 131 3.30 1.22 -6.66
CA GLU A 131 4.68 1.72 -6.75
C GLU A 131 5.06 2.26 -8.16
N ALA A 132 4.12 2.93 -8.82
CA ALA A 132 4.22 3.38 -10.21
C ALA A 132 5.36 4.41 -10.47
N GLN A 133 5.97 4.99 -9.43
CA GLN A 133 7.17 5.83 -9.59
C GLN A 133 8.36 5.04 -10.18
N ASN A 134 8.38 3.72 -10.00
CA ASN A 134 9.44 2.85 -10.52
C ASN A 134 9.27 2.48 -12.00
N LEU A 135 8.06 2.65 -12.57
CA LEU A 135 7.79 2.34 -13.97
C LEU A 135 8.64 3.22 -14.92
N SER A 136 9.10 2.65 -16.03
CA SER A 136 9.76 3.42 -17.08
C SER A 136 8.79 4.41 -17.76
N LEU A 137 9.32 5.45 -18.42
CA LEU A 137 8.49 6.37 -19.21
C LEU A 137 7.72 5.64 -20.31
N GLN A 138 8.33 4.60 -20.89
CA GLN A 138 7.73 3.80 -21.94
C GLN A 138 6.52 3.01 -21.40
N VAL A 139 6.62 2.41 -20.23
CA VAL A 139 5.51 1.68 -19.60
C VAL A 139 4.37 2.63 -19.20
N LEU A 140 4.70 3.82 -18.67
CA LEU A 140 3.70 4.84 -18.36
C LEU A 140 2.96 5.32 -19.62
N GLU A 141 3.64 5.40 -20.75
CA GLU A 141 3.02 5.73 -22.04
C GLU A 141 2.08 4.61 -22.52
N GLU A 142 2.43 3.33 -22.34
CA GLU A 142 1.52 2.23 -22.62
C GLU A 142 0.26 2.26 -21.76
N ILE A 143 0.42 2.54 -20.46
CA ILE A 143 -0.73 2.73 -19.56
C ILE A 143 -1.61 3.89 -20.04
N ARG A 144 -1.02 4.98 -20.54
CA ARG A 144 -1.77 6.07 -21.15
C ARG A 144 -2.56 5.58 -22.37
N LEU A 145 -1.95 4.75 -23.22
CA LEU A 145 -2.62 4.21 -24.41
C LEU A 145 -3.80 3.33 -24.03
N LEU A 146 -3.72 2.55 -22.94
CA LEU A 146 -4.84 1.75 -22.43
C LEU A 146 -6.06 2.61 -22.06
N THR A 147 -5.88 3.90 -21.70
CA THR A 147 -7.02 4.79 -21.46
C THR A 147 -7.84 5.12 -22.71
N ASN A 148 -7.36 4.77 -23.90
CA ASN A 148 -8.11 4.91 -25.17
C ASN A 148 -9.10 3.76 -25.38
N LEU A 149 -9.09 2.73 -24.55
CA LEU A 149 -10.08 1.65 -24.58
C LEU A 149 -11.41 2.18 -24.02
N GLU A 150 -12.27 2.66 -24.91
CA GLU A 150 -13.52 3.33 -24.57
C GLU A 150 -14.63 3.01 -25.56
N THR A 151 -15.87 3.17 -25.13
CA THR A 151 -17.04 3.26 -26.01
C THR A 151 -17.22 4.73 -26.45
N SER A 152 -18.29 5.02 -27.17
CA SER A 152 -18.64 6.41 -27.49
C SER A 152 -18.93 7.29 -26.26
N THR A 153 -19.22 6.69 -25.10
CA THR A 153 -19.69 7.40 -23.91
C THR A 153 -18.88 7.12 -22.63
N GLU A 154 -18.22 5.98 -22.52
CA GLU A 154 -17.59 5.54 -21.27
C GLU A 154 -16.24 4.85 -21.45
N LYS A 155 -15.41 4.94 -20.46
CA LYS A 155 -14.15 4.21 -20.36
C LYS A 155 -14.40 2.74 -20.01
N LEU A 156 -13.83 1.83 -20.80
CA LEU A 156 -13.93 0.38 -20.55
C LEU A 156 -13.05 -0.08 -19.39
N LEU A 157 -11.88 0.56 -19.23
CA LEU A 157 -10.89 0.24 -18.20
C LEU A 157 -10.72 1.42 -17.26
N GLN A 158 -10.87 1.18 -15.97
CA GLN A 158 -10.53 2.13 -14.91
C GLN A 158 -9.09 1.84 -14.47
N ILE A 159 -8.24 2.85 -14.40
CA ILE A 159 -6.84 2.69 -14.03
C ILE A 159 -6.56 3.47 -12.77
N VAL A 160 -6.05 2.79 -11.75
CA VAL A 160 -5.59 3.38 -10.50
C VAL A 160 -4.07 3.26 -10.47
N LEU A 161 -3.36 4.40 -10.63
CA LEU A 161 -1.93 4.45 -10.36
C LEU A 161 -1.70 4.86 -8.91
N THR A 162 -0.89 4.09 -8.21
CA THR A 162 -0.45 4.46 -6.88
C THR A 162 1.06 4.62 -6.82
N GLY A 163 1.52 5.51 -5.96
CA GLY A 163 2.96 5.73 -5.82
C GLY A 163 3.31 6.77 -4.77
N GLN A 164 4.60 7.00 -4.68
CA GLN A 164 5.22 7.97 -3.79
C GLN A 164 5.14 9.39 -4.42
N PRO A 165 5.46 10.47 -3.70
CA PRO A 165 5.47 11.83 -4.24
C PRO A 165 6.32 11.99 -5.50
N GLU A 166 7.38 11.17 -5.66
CA GLU A 166 8.24 11.11 -6.84
C GLU A 166 7.45 10.78 -8.12
N LEU A 167 6.34 10.05 -7.99
CA LEU A 167 5.44 9.83 -9.12
C LEU A 167 4.82 11.13 -9.63
N GLU A 168 4.42 12.03 -8.73
CA GLU A 168 3.88 13.34 -9.11
C GLU A 168 4.95 14.19 -9.84
N GLU A 169 6.21 14.17 -9.34
CA GLU A 169 7.32 14.85 -10.00
C GLU A 169 7.62 14.25 -11.38
N LYS A 170 7.62 12.92 -11.47
CA LYS A 170 7.79 12.22 -12.75
C LYS A 170 6.69 12.57 -13.76
N LEU A 171 5.43 12.69 -13.30
CA LEU A 171 4.30 13.09 -14.14
C LEU A 171 4.38 14.55 -14.64
N LYS A 172 5.24 15.39 -14.06
CA LYS A 172 5.49 16.76 -14.56
C LYS A 172 6.39 16.79 -15.80
N LEU A 173 7.11 15.71 -16.09
CA LEU A 173 7.98 15.63 -17.27
C LEU A 173 7.18 15.91 -18.56
N PRO A 174 7.79 16.62 -19.53
CA PRO A 174 7.12 16.96 -20.80
C PRO A 174 6.59 15.74 -21.56
N GLN A 175 7.32 14.62 -21.51
CA GLN A 175 6.96 13.36 -22.17
C GLN A 175 5.67 12.76 -21.62
N LEU A 176 5.35 13.00 -20.33
CA LEU A 176 4.16 12.48 -19.67
C LEU A 176 2.99 13.50 -19.59
N ARG A 177 3.10 14.63 -20.32
CA ARG A 177 2.05 15.66 -20.34
C ARG A 177 0.68 15.09 -20.69
N GLN A 178 0.63 14.20 -21.67
CA GLN A 178 -0.64 13.61 -22.12
C GLN A 178 -1.22 12.65 -21.07
N LEU A 179 -0.39 11.86 -20.39
CA LEU A 179 -0.82 11.00 -19.28
C LEU A 179 -1.39 11.85 -18.15
N ARG A 180 -0.68 12.91 -17.75
CA ARG A 180 -1.10 13.83 -16.69
C ARG A 180 -2.47 14.46 -16.97
N GLN A 181 -2.78 14.78 -18.25
CA GLN A 181 -4.07 15.34 -18.66
C GLN A 181 -5.23 14.34 -18.60
N ARG A 182 -4.93 13.04 -18.56
CA ARG A 182 -5.92 11.95 -18.43
C ARG A 182 -6.32 11.67 -16.98
N ILE A 183 -5.54 12.13 -15.99
CA ILE A 183 -5.85 11.96 -14.57
C ILE A 183 -7.08 12.80 -14.23
N THR A 184 -8.17 12.10 -13.92
CA THR A 184 -9.46 12.72 -13.60
C THR A 184 -9.64 12.95 -12.10
N LEU A 185 -9.05 12.09 -11.26
CA LEU A 185 -9.12 12.18 -9.82
C LEU A 185 -7.73 12.01 -9.19
N ARG A 186 -7.48 12.80 -8.15
CA ARG A 186 -6.25 12.75 -7.36
C ARG A 186 -6.60 12.52 -5.90
N CYS A 187 -6.12 11.43 -5.37
CA CYS A 187 -6.25 11.03 -3.97
C CYS A 187 -4.88 11.08 -3.31
N ARG A 188 -4.82 11.40 -2.03
CA ARG A 188 -3.55 11.47 -1.30
C ARG A 188 -3.69 10.85 0.07
N THR A 189 -2.62 10.21 0.53
CA THR A 189 -2.42 9.86 1.93
C THR A 189 -1.36 10.76 2.53
N ALA A 190 -1.44 11.04 3.82
CA ALA A 190 -0.46 11.85 4.55
C ALA A 190 -0.12 11.23 5.90
N PRO A 191 0.99 11.65 6.53
CA PRO A 191 1.28 11.33 7.90
C PRO A 191 0.16 11.77 8.83
N LEU A 192 0.00 11.05 9.94
CA LEU A 192 -0.96 11.35 10.99
C LEU A 192 -0.56 12.62 11.75
N THR A 193 -1.53 13.43 12.11
CA THR A 193 -1.33 14.48 13.13
C THR A 193 -1.09 13.86 14.50
N LEU A 194 -0.68 14.65 15.47
CA LEU A 194 -0.52 14.17 16.85
C LEU A 194 -1.82 13.57 17.39
N GLU A 195 -2.95 14.25 17.20
CA GLU A 195 -4.26 13.77 17.64
C GLU A 195 -4.66 12.46 16.93
N GLU A 196 -4.44 12.38 15.63
CA GLU A 196 -4.66 11.16 14.85
C GLU A 196 -3.75 10.02 15.27
N THR A 197 -2.49 10.30 15.70
CA THR A 197 -1.57 9.29 16.23
C THR A 197 -2.10 8.69 17.53
N PHE A 198 -2.65 9.51 18.43
CA PHE A 198 -3.33 9.01 19.63
C PHE A 198 -4.49 8.08 19.25
N GLY A 199 -5.37 8.52 18.36
CA GLY A 199 -6.50 7.74 17.88
C GLY A 199 -6.08 6.44 17.18
N TYR A 200 -5.04 6.51 16.36
CA TYR A 200 -4.48 5.36 15.64
C TYR A 200 -3.98 4.27 16.58
N ILE A 201 -3.16 4.64 17.57
CA ILE A 201 -2.62 3.70 18.56
C ILE A 201 -3.76 3.09 19.39
N ALA A 202 -4.69 3.93 19.87
CA ALA A 202 -5.85 3.46 20.64
C ALA A 202 -6.72 2.49 19.85
N GLU A 203 -7.02 2.78 18.59
CA GLU A 203 -7.85 1.92 17.74
C GLU A 203 -7.19 0.57 17.45
N ARG A 204 -5.87 0.56 17.16
CA ARG A 204 -5.13 -0.69 16.96
C ARG A 204 -5.13 -1.56 18.21
N LEU A 205 -4.90 -0.98 19.37
CA LEU A 205 -4.98 -1.68 20.66
C LEU A 205 -6.39 -2.22 20.92
N ARG A 206 -7.43 -1.42 20.63
CA ARG A 206 -8.84 -1.83 20.76
C ARG A 206 -9.16 -3.04 19.89
N ILE A 207 -8.76 -3.03 18.62
CA ILE A 207 -8.95 -4.15 17.67
C ILE A 207 -8.23 -5.39 18.18
N ALA A 208 -7.00 -5.23 18.71
CA ALA A 208 -6.23 -6.32 19.29
C ALA A 208 -6.77 -6.83 20.64
N GLY A 209 -7.85 -6.24 21.15
CA GLY A 209 -8.55 -6.71 22.34
C GLY A 209 -8.06 -6.11 23.65
N ALA A 210 -7.39 -4.96 23.62
CA ALA A 210 -7.00 -4.25 24.84
C ALA A 210 -8.21 -3.90 25.72
N ASN A 211 -8.02 -4.01 27.03
CA ASN A 211 -8.97 -3.54 28.02
C ASN A 211 -8.90 -2.01 28.18
N SER A 212 -9.73 -1.45 29.07
CA SER A 212 -9.81 0.02 29.31
C SER A 212 -8.54 0.64 29.92
N GLU A 213 -7.61 -0.16 30.41
CA GLU A 213 -6.38 0.34 31.01
C GLU A 213 -5.38 0.83 29.95
N PRO A 214 -4.78 2.02 30.14
CA PRO A 214 -3.82 2.56 29.19
C PRO A 214 -2.57 1.67 29.11
N ILE A 215 -2.22 1.23 27.89
CA ILE A 215 -1.02 0.44 27.62
C ILE A 215 0.20 1.35 27.40
N PHE A 216 0.01 2.52 26.82
CA PHE A 216 1.04 3.54 26.65
C PHE A 216 0.72 4.77 27.52
N SER A 217 1.74 5.40 28.09
CA SER A 217 1.56 6.73 28.70
C SER A 217 1.29 7.79 27.63
N LYS A 218 0.72 8.93 27.99
CA LYS A 218 0.50 10.04 27.05
C LYS A 218 1.81 10.56 26.49
N GLU A 219 2.81 10.67 27.31
CA GLU A 219 4.16 11.10 26.97
C GLU A 219 4.80 10.11 25.98
N ALA A 220 4.61 8.81 26.19
CA ALA A 220 5.10 7.78 25.24
C ALA A 220 4.47 7.97 23.85
N ILE A 221 3.15 8.22 23.76
CA ILE A 221 2.50 8.45 22.46
C ILE A 221 3.00 9.74 21.80
N GLN A 222 3.24 10.80 22.57
CA GLN A 222 3.84 12.03 22.06
C GLN A 222 5.25 11.78 21.51
N THR A 223 6.04 10.99 22.23
CA THR A 223 7.39 10.57 21.80
C THR A 223 7.32 9.71 20.53
N VAL A 224 6.37 8.76 20.45
CA VAL A 224 6.12 7.99 19.23
C VAL A 224 5.81 8.93 18.05
N HIS A 225 4.93 9.92 18.24
CA HIS A 225 4.60 10.86 17.17
C HIS A 225 5.81 11.70 16.75
N MET A 226 6.61 12.16 17.69
CA MET A 226 7.80 12.97 17.43
C MET A 226 8.80 12.23 16.54
N TYR A 227 9.15 10.99 16.88
CA TYR A 227 10.11 10.20 16.11
C TYR A 227 9.52 9.63 14.82
N SER A 228 8.25 9.24 14.82
CA SER A 228 7.60 8.72 13.62
C SER A 228 7.20 9.81 12.62
N ARG A 229 7.14 11.08 13.04
CA ARG A 229 6.54 12.19 12.28
C ARG A 229 5.12 11.87 11.79
N GLY A 230 4.42 11.02 12.52
CA GLY A 230 3.09 10.55 12.17
C GLY A 230 3.03 9.51 11.05
N ILE A 231 4.15 8.96 10.60
CA ILE A 231 4.16 7.90 9.56
C ILE A 231 3.71 6.58 10.19
N PRO A 232 2.54 6.01 9.80
CA PRO A 232 1.95 4.83 10.41
C PRO A 232 2.89 3.62 10.52
N ARG A 233 3.72 3.38 9.51
CA ARG A 233 4.69 2.28 9.52
C ARG A 233 5.72 2.46 10.63
N VAL A 234 6.22 3.68 10.84
CA VAL A 234 7.19 3.99 11.89
C VAL A 234 6.50 4.00 13.26
N VAL A 235 5.26 4.49 13.37
CA VAL A 235 4.43 4.36 14.58
C VAL A 235 4.32 2.89 14.99
N ASN A 236 4.00 2.00 14.04
CA ASN A 236 3.91 0.57 14.33
C ASN A 236 5.23 -0.02 14.84
N LEU A 237 6.34 0.31 14.18
CA LEU A 237 7.66 -0.15 14.57
C LEU A 237 7.99 0.28 16.00
N LEU A 238 7.86 1.56 16.31
CA LEU A 238 8.12 2.08 17.64
C LEU A 238 7.23 1.45 18.71
N CYS A 239 5.92 1.35 18.46
CA CYS A 239 4.99 0.75 19.40
C CYS A 239 5.25 -0.74 19.64
N GLU A 240 5.51 -1.53 18.58
CA GLU A 240 5.77 -2.96 18.71
C GLU A 240 7.01 -3.24 19.56
N HIS A 241 8.13 -2.59 19.25
CA HIS A 241 9.37 -2.76 20.01
C HIS A 241 9.28 -2.24 21.44
N SER A 242 8.59 -1.09 21.66
CA SER A 242 8.36 -0.59 23.01
C SER A 242 7.49 -1.54 23.86
N LEU A 243 6.52 -2.24 23.26
CA LEU A 243 5.75 -3.28 23.98
C LEU A 243 6.63 -4.46 24.35
N ILE A 244 7.55 -4.87 23.48
CA ILE A 244 8.50 -5.96 23.76
C ILE A 244 9.42 -5.56 24.92
N ASN A 245 10.04 -4.38 24.88
CA ASN A 245 10.94 -3.89 25.92
C ASN A 245 10.21 -3.73 27.25
N ALA A 246 9.03 -3.11 27.25
CA ALA A 246 8.21 -2.95 28.46
C ALA A 246 7.78 -4.30 29.07
N TYR A 247 7.56 -5.33 28.25
CA TYR A 247 7.31 -6.68 28.76
C TYR A 247 8.54 -7.27 29.46
N VAL A 248 9.74 -7.07 28.91
CA VAL A 248 11.00 -7.54 29.53
C VAL A 248 11.23 -6.87 30.86
N ASP A 249 10.97 -5.56 30.95
CA ASP A 249 11.18 -4.76 32.16
C ASP A 249 9.98 -4.79 33.13
N HIS A 250 8.93 -5.56 32.80
CA HIS A 250 7.68 -5.62 33.58
C HIS A 250 7.02 -4.26 33.83
N LEU A 251 7.14 -3.32 32.88
CA LEU A 251 6.59 -1.97 32.98
C LEU A 251 5.20 -1.87 32.33
N ARG A 252 4.27 -1.25 33.05
CA ARG A 252 2.93 -0.92 32.56
C ARG A 252 2.41 0.33 33.29
N PRO A 253 2.00 1.40 32.57
CA PRO A 253 2.02 1.57 31.10
C PRO A 253 3.44 1.73 30.54
N VAL A 254 3.59 1.55 29.23
CA VAL A 254 4.86 1.80 28.49
C VAL A 254 5.24 3.27 28.66
N PRO A 255 6.42 3.58 29.25
CA PRO A 255 6.88 4.95 29.44
C PRO A 255 7.62 5.50 28.21
N ALA A 256 7.79 6.84 28.17
CA ALA A 256 8.42 7.53 27.04
C ALA A 256 9.88 7.10 26.78
N HIS A 257 10.67 6.86 27.84
CA HIS A 257 12.09 6.52 27.70
C HIS A 257 12.31 5.21 26.89
N LEU A 258 11.40 4.22 27.00
CA LEU A 258 11.50 3.00 26.20
C LEU A 258 11.27 3.29 24.71
N VAL A 259 10.40 4.24 24.37
CA VAL A 259 10.21 4.68 22.98
C VAL A 259 11.46 5.40 22.46
N GLU A 260 12.11 6.23 23.30
CA GLU A 260 13.38 6.90 22.96
C GLU A 260 14.52 5.91 22.75
N GLU A 261 14.60 4.85 23.56
CA GLU A 261 15.58 3.77 23.37
C GLU A 261 15.39 3.05 22.04
N VAL A 262 14.15 2.68 21.71
CA VAL A 262 13.81 2.08 20.43
C VAL A 262 14.12 3.05 19.28
N ALA A 263 13.79 4.34 19.40
CA ALA A 263 14.08 5.31 18.36
C ALA A 263 15.59 5.44 18.09
N ARG A 264 16.42 5.41 19.13
CA ARG A 264 17.90 5.40 19.01
C ARG A 264 18.41 4.10 18.38
N GLU A 265 17.88 2.95 18.76
CA GLU A 265 18.24 1.66 18.18
C GLU A 265 18.00 1.62 16.65
N PHE A 266 16.89 2.21 16.20
CA PHE A 266 16.53 2.31 14.79
C PHE A 266 17.06 3.58 14.10
N GLN A 267 17.93 4.36 14.76
CA GLN A 267 18.57 5.58 14.23
C GLN A 267 17.55 6.61 13.68
N LEU A 268 16.39 6.70 14.31
CA LEU A 268 15.34 7.63 13.89
C LEU A 268 15.65 9.09 14.25
N ASP A 269 16.65 9.33 15.11
CA ASP A 269 17.14 10.66 15.51
C ASP A 269 17.91 11.37 14.39
N GLU A 270 18.54 10.60 13.48
CA GLU A 270 19.39 11.13 12.41
C GLU A 270 18.61 11.54 11.14
N ILE A 271 17.30 11.35 11.12
CA ILE A 271 16.47 11.79 10.00
C ILE A 271 16.27 13.30 10.11
N GLU A 272 17.19 14.09 9.56
CA GLU A 272 17.05 15.54 9.45
C GLU A 272 15.72 15.94 8.80
N PRO A 273 15.11 17.10 9.21
CA PRO A 273 13.95 17.61 8.52
C PRO A 273 14.31 17.81 7.06
N THR A 274 13.59 17.17 6.14
CA THR A 274 13.71 17.45 4.72
C THR A 274 13.46 18.94 4.52
N ALA A 275 14.55 19.70 4.50
CA ALA A 275 14.57 21.07 4.04
C ALA A 275 14.06 21.08 2.60
N SER A 276 13.14 21.96 2.32
CA SER A 276 12.69 22.36 0.98
C SER A 276 13.73 22.07 -0.10
N ALA A 277 13.32 21.36 -1.12
CA ALA A 277 13.89 21.24 -2.46
C ALA A 277 15.30 21.85 -2.64
N GLY A 278 16.35 21.02 -2.66
CA GLY A 278 17.63 21.52 -3.14
C GLY A 278 18.92 20.77 -2.76
N SER A 279 18.88 19.55 -2.29
CA SER A 279 20.11 18.75 -2.25
C SER A 279 19.80 17.25 -2.29
N LEU A 280 20.35 16.58 -3.30
CA LEU A 280 20.29 15.13 -3.47
C LEU A 280 20.99 14.44 -2.29
N PRO A 281 20.36 13.44 -1.61
CA PRO A 281 21.06 12.64 -0.61
C PRO A 281 22.15 11.80 -1.27
N ARG A 282 23.29 11.70 -0.61
CA ARG A 282 24.42 10.88 -1.06
C ARG A 282 23.96 9.43 -1.23
N ALA A 283 24.26 8.87 -2.39
CA ALA A 283 23.82 7.54 -2.86
C ALA A 283 24.14 6.34 -1.93
N THR A 284 24.95 6.52 -0.91
CA THR A 284 25.39 5.45 0.01
C THR A 284 24.33 5.11 1.09
N GLN A 285 23.57 6.08 1.55
CA GLN A 285 22.59 5.85 2.64
C GLN A 285 21.27 5.20 2.17
N VAL A 286 20.91 5.41 0.91
CA VAL A 286 19.73 4.77 0.30
C VAL A 286 19.99 3.28 0.03
N ALA A 287 21.24 2.90 -0.28
CA ALA A 287 21.64 1.52 -0.51
C ALA A 287 21.54 0.66 0.77
N ASP A 288 21.90 1.22 1.93
CA ASP A 288 21.88 0.48 3.21
C ASP A 288 20.45 0.25 3.72
N ALA A 289 19.56 1.23 3.55
CA ALA A 289 18.14 1.07 3.91
C ALA A 289 17.41 0.09 2.96
N GLN A 290 17.75 0.10 1.67
CA GLN A 290 17.23 -0.86 0.70
C GLN A 290 17.75 -2.28 0.94
N ALA A 291 19.03 -2.44 1.33
CA ALA A 291 19.61 -3.73 1.69
C ALA A 291 18.97 -4.34 2.94
N LEU A 292 18.63 -3.52 3.95
CA LEU A 292 17.89 -3.96 5.14
C LEU A 292 16.46 -4.39 4.80
N LEU A 293 15.77 -3.69 3.91
CA LEU A 293 14.43 -4.04 3.44
C LEU A 293 14.44 -5.33 2.61
N GLN A 294 15.45 -5.53 1.75
CA GLN A 294 15.62 -6.77 0.99
C GLN A 294 15.90 -7.98 1.90
N ASN A 295 16.72 -7.82 2.95
CA ASN A 295 16.97 -8.88 3.94
C ASN A 295 15.70 -9.26 4.73
N LEU A 296 14.83 -8.30 5.03
CA LEU A 296 13.54 -8.55 5.69
C LEU A 296 12.56 -9.29 4.77
N ASP A 297 12.51 -8.93 3.50
CA ASP A 297 11.67 -9.60 2.50
C ASP A 297 12.17 -11.03 2.19
N GLU A 298 13.48 -11.26 2.19
CA GLU A 298 14.05 -12.62 2.09
C GLU A 298 13.72 -13.48 3.30
N LEU A 299 13.80 -12.94 4.52
CA LEU A 299 13.41 -13.64 5.75
C LEU A 299 11.92 -13.98 5.75
N LEU A 300 11.07 -13.05 5.32
CA LEU A 300 9.63 -13.28 5.19
C LEU A 300 9.30 -14.30 4.09
N GLY A 301 10.05 -14.30 2.99
CA GLY A 301 9.96 -15.30 1.92
C GLY A 301 10.31 -16.71 2.40
N ARG A 302 11.35 -16.86 3.19
CA ARG A 302 11.76 -18.15 3.81
C ARG A 302 10.74 -18.67 4.83
N LEU A 303 10.13 -17.78 5.61
CA LEU A 303 9.06 -18.15 6.56
C LEU A 303 7.77 -18.61 5.83
N ARG A 304 7.45 -18.01 4.68
CA ARG A 304 6.31 -18.45 3.84
C ARG A 304 6.55 -19.82 3.21
N GLN A 305 7.76 -20.12 2.76
CA GLN A 305 8.10 -21.43 2.20
C GLN A 305 8.09 -22.54 3.26
N SER A 306 8.42 -22.24 4.51
CA SER A 306 8.37 -23.20 5.63
C SER A 306 6.94 -23.59 6.04
N ASN A 307 5.95 -22.74 5.76
CA ASN A 307 4.54 -23.00 6.10
C ASN A 307 3.76 -23.77 5.02
N VAL A 308 4.34 -24.00 3.83
CA VAL A 308 3.68 -24.74 2.73
C VAL A 308 3.86 -26.26 2.84
N VAL A 309 4.68 -26.77 3.78
CA VAL A 309 5.04 -28.20 3.88
C VAL A 309 4.13 -29.01 4.83
N LEU A 310 3.05 -28.44 5.37
CA LEU A 310 2.12 -29.18 6.24
C LEU A 310 0.68 -29.15 5.70
N SER A 311 0.45 -29.85 4.57
CA SER A 311 -0.90 -30.32 4.21
C SER A 311 -0.90 -31.85 4.17
N PRO A 312 -1.67 -32.55 5.00
CA PRO A 312 -1.74 -33.99 4.95
C PRO A 312 -2.60 -34.44 3.76
N SER A 313 -2.00 -35.28 2.94
CA SER A 313 -2.64 -36.06 1.89
C SER A 313 -3.82 -36.85 2.44
N ARG A 314 -5.04 -36.56 1.98
CA ARG A 314 -6.19 -37.46 2.14
C ARG A 314 -6.11 -38.55 1.09
N GLU A 315 -5.69 -39.71 1.49
CA GLU A 315 -5.91 -40.97 0.75
C GLU A 315 -7.43 -41.20 0.56
N ARG A 316 -7.82 -41.39 -0.69
CA ARG A 316 -9.06 -42.11 -1.04
C ARG A 316 -8.69 -43.59 -1.21
N LYS A 317 -9.36 -44.48 -0.56
CA LYS A 317 -9.49 -45.89 -0.90
C LYS A 317 -10.98 -46.28 -0.96
N PRO A 318 -11.28 -47.37 -1.61
CA PRO A 318 -12.14 -47.53 -2.78
C PRO A 318 -13.63 -47.59 -2.46
#